data_c7b65e1b7c44a1ad4a503aa8ac2154a3
#
_entry.id   c7b65e1b7c44a1ad4a503aa8ac2154a3
#
_cell.length_a   1.000
_cell.length_b   1.000
_cell.length_c   1.000
_cell.angle_alpha   90.00
_cell.angle_beta   90.00
_cell.angle_gamma   90.00
#
_symmetry.space_group_name_H-M   'P 1'
#
loop_
_entity.id
_entity.type
_entity.pdbx_description
1 polymer ?
#
loop_
_entity_poly.entity_id
_entity_poly.type
_entity_poly.pdbx_seq_one_letter_code
_entity_poly.pdbx_strand_id
1 'polypeptide(L)'
;MTDFAQRAIDLARLNVAEGGRPFATVIVKDGQVLAESANKVAQTNDPTAHAEILAIRAACTKLGTEQLFGTTFYVLAHPCPMCLGSLYYCSPDEVIFLTTRDIYEQYYVDDRKYFELATFYDEFAKAWQDRRLPMRYGPRPSAVNVYRFWQELNGGKRAAAPNSAD
;
A
#
# COMPACT_ATOMS: atom_id res chain seq x y z
N MET A 1 7.66 -5.04 -27.12
CA MET A 1 6.65 -4.69 -26.08
C MET A 1 7.36 -4.75 -24.74
N THR A 2 7.27 -3.73 -23.92
CA THR A 2 7.97 -3.70 -22.62
C THR A 2 7.36 -4.73 -21.68
N ASP A 3 8.16 -5.61 -21.12
CA ASP A 3 7.73 -6.58 -20.10
C ASP A 3 7.81 -5.93 -18.72
N PHE A 4 6.69 -5.40 -18.23
CA PHE A 4 6.61 -4.70 -16.94
C PHE A 4 6.73 -5.67 -15.75
N ALA A 5 6.32 -6.93 -15.93
CA ALA A 5 6.52 -7.96 -14.92
C ALA A 5 8.01 -8.26 -14.74
N GLN A 6 8.74 -8.45 -15.83
CA GLN A 6 10.20 -8.63 -15.79
C GLN A 6 10.89 -7.40 -15.19
N ARG A 7 10.41 -6.18 -15.50
CA ARG A 7 10.94 -4.95 -14.92
C ARG A 7 10.81 -4.92 -13.38
N ALA A 8 9.68 -5.37 -12.84
CA ALA A 8 9.51 -5.47 -11.38
C ALA A 8 10.47 -6.51 -10.77
N ILE A 9 10.69 -7.64 -11.45
CA ILE A 9 11.64 -8.67 -11.01
C ILE A 9 13.07 -8.10 -10.98
N ASP A 10 13.49 -7.44 -12.05
CA ASP A 10 14.85 -6.89 -12.17
C ASP A 10 15.11 -5.79 -11.13
N LEU A 11 14.12 -4.93 -10.89
CA LEU A 11 14.18 -3.89 -9.85
C LEU A 11 14.32 -4.50 -8.45
N ALA A 12 13.58 -5.56 -8.15
CA ALA A 12 13.68 -6.28 -6.87
C ALA A 12 15.07 -6.95 -6.71
N ARG A 13 15.58 -7.59 -7.76
CA ARG A 13 16.92 -8.21 -7.75
C ARG A 13 18.02 -7.19 -7.49
N LEU A 14 17.97 -6.05 -8.17
CA LEU A 14 18.91 -4.96 -7.94
C LEU A 14 18.87 -4.49 -6.49
N ASN A 15 17.68 -4.30 -5.95
CA ASN A 15 17.50 -3.87 -4.55
C ASN A 15 18.10 -4.87 -3.55
N VAL A 16 17.96 -6.18 -3.80
CA VAL A 16 18.59 -7.21 -2.95
C VAL A 16 20.13 -7.12 -3.03
N ALA A 17 20.68 -6.92 -4.21
CA ALA A 17 22.13 -6.74 -4.39
C ALA A 17 22.66 -5.50 -3.64
N GLU A 18 21.82 -4.47 -3.45
CA GLU A 18 22.09 -3.25 -2.69
C GLU A 18 21.76 -3.37 -1.18
N GLY A 19 21.46 -4.56 -0.70
CA GLY A 19 21.13 -4.81 0.73
C GLY A 19 19.68 -4.51 1.11
N GLY A 20 18.80 -4.29 0.14
CA GLY A 20 17.37 -4.10 0.37
C GLY A 20 16.57 -5.40 0.40
N ARG A 21 15.26 -5.28 0.69
CA ARG A 21 14.33 -6.41 0.73
C ARG A 21 13.85 -6.79 -0.67
N PRO A 22 13.46 -8.08 -0.90
CA PRO A 22 13.17 -8.64 -2.21
C PRO A 22 11.78 -8.27 -2.75
N PHE A 23 11.43 -6.98 -2.77
CA PHE A 23 10.12 -6.53 -3.27
C PHE A 23 10.27 -5.29 -4.15
N ALA A 24 9.47 -5.23 -5.21
CA ALA A 24 9.37 -4.08 -6.10
C ALA A 24 7.96 -3.97 -6.70
N THR A 25 7.64 -2.75 -7.13
CA THR A 25 6.37 -2.39 -7.77
C THR A 25 6.64 -1.48 -8.95
N VAL A 26 5.98 -1.76 -10.07
CA VAL A 26 5.94 -0.92 -11.27
C VAL A 26 4.49 -0.53 -11.53
N ILE A 27 4.21 0.76 -11.62
CA ILE A 27 2.89 1.32 -11.97
C ILE A 27 2.93 1.77 -13.42
N VAL A 28 1.99 1.27 -14.21
CA VAL A 28 1.88 1.54 -15.64
C VAL A 28 0.60 2.31 -15.93
N LYS A 29 0.71 3.33 -16.78
CA LYS A 29 -0.41 4.08 -17.34
C LYS A 29 -0.19 4.27 -18.85
N ASP A 30 -1.21 4.02 -19.65
CA ASP A 30 -1.16 4.20 -21.12
C ASP A 30 0.05 3.48 -21.77
N GLY A 31 0.36 2.26 -21.28
CA GLY A 31 1.48 1.44 -21.79
C GLY A 31 2.88 1.95 -21.42
N GLN A 32 3.00 2.91 -20.51
CA GLN A 32 4.26 3.47 -20.05
C GLN A 32 4.43 3.40 -18.53
N VAL A 33 5.66 3.29 -18.03
CA VAL A 33 5.93 3.35 -16.60
C VAL A 33 5.62 4.75 -16.07
N LEU A 34 4.61 4.84 -15.22
CA LEU A 34 4.26 6.07 -14.51
C LEU A 34 5.20 6.29 -13.32
N ALA A 35 5.37 5.27 -12.51
CA ALA A 35 6.24 5.26 -11.33
C ALA A 35 6.68 3.83 -11.02
N GLU A 36 7.79 3.69 -10.32
CA GLU A 36 8.27 2.40 -9.81
C GLU A 36 9.09 2.60 -8.54
N SER A 37 9.14 1.58 -7.71
CA SER A 37 10.02 1.55 -6.53
C SER A 37 10.34 0.13 -6.12
N ALA A 38 11.51 -0.04 -5.52
CA ALA A 38 11.83 -1.20 -4.70
C ALA A 38 11.51 -0.90 -3.22
N ASN A 39 11.47 -1.95 -2.40
CA ASN A 39 11.31 -1.82 -0.95
C ASN A 39 12.54 -1.17 -0.32
N LYS A 40 12.36 -0.07 0.40
CA LYS A 40 13.44 0.72 1.01
C LYS A 40 13.44 0.69 2.55
N VAL A 41 12.68 -0.20 3.18
CA VAL A 41 12.60 -0.32 4.64
C VAL A 41 13.99 -0.48 5.27
N ALA A 42 14.84 -1.34 4.74
CA ALA A 42 16.18 -1.59 5.28
C ALA A 42 17.11 -0.38 5.13
N GLN A 43 17.01 0.35 4.01
CA GLN A 43 17.87 1.49 3.70
C GLN A 43 17.46 2.78 4.42
N THR A 44 16.18 2.92 4.77
CA THR A 44 15.62 4.17 5.32
C THR A 44 15.18 4.05 6.77
N ASN A 45 15.14 2.84 7.34
CA ASN A 45 14.54 2.56 8.66
C ASN A 45 13.06 2.99 8.77
N ASP A 46 12.39 3.16 7.63
CA ASP A 46 10.95 3.46 7.57
C ASP A 46 10.18 2.15 7.37
N PRO A 47 9.43 1.64 8.37
CA PRO A 47 8.69 0.39 8.25
C PRO A 47 7.57 0.45 7.22
N THR A 48 7.19 1.63 6.76
CA THR A 48 6.15 1.84 5.73
C THR A 48 6.72 1.95 4.32
N ALA A 49 8.05 1.99 4.15
CA ALA A 49 8.72 2.15 2.86
C ALA A 49 8.66 0.86 2.01
N HIS A 50 7.49 0.24 1.93
CA HIS A 50 7.21 -0.85 1.00
C HIS A 50 7.18 -0.33 -0.44
N ALA A 51 7.49 -1.18 -1.38
CA ALA A 51 7.60 -0.83 -2.79
C ALA A 51 6.31 -0.19 -3.34
N GLU A 52 5.16 -0.76 -2.99
CA GLU A 52 3.85 -0.26 -3.39
C GLU A 52 3.58 1.14 -2.83
N ILE A 53 3.86 1.36 -1.54
CA ILE A 53 3.66 2.65 -0.87
C ILE A 53 4.49 3.74 -1.54
N LEU A 54 5.77 3.46 -1.80
CA LEU A 54 6.67 4.42 -2.44
C LEU A 54 6.28 4.71 -3.88
N ALA A 55 5.90 3.68 -4.64
CA ALA A 55 5.44 3.83 -6.01
C ALA A 55 4.13 4.62 -6.10
N ILE A 56 3.15 4.37 -5.19
CA ILE A 56 1.91 5.15 -5.08
C ILE A 56 2.21 6.62 -4.81
N ARG A 57 3.05 6.92 -3.82
CA ARG A 57 3.45 8.30 -3.50
C ARG A 57 4.05 9.01 -4.71
N ALA A 58 4.96 8.37 -5.41
CA ALA A 58 5.59 8.92 -6.61
C ALA A 58 4.57 9.15 -7.75
N ALA A 59 3.69 8.17 -8.00
CA ALA A 59 2.65 8.28 -9.02
C ALA A 59 1.65 9.41 -8.71
N CYS A 60 1.15 9.47 -7.48
CA CYS A 60 0.21 10.51 -7.04
C CYS A 60 0.84 11.91 -7.13
N THR A 61 2.09 12.06 -6.72
CA THR A 61 2.83 13.33 -6.87
C THR A 61 2.96 13.73 -8.34
N LYS A 62 3.30 12.78 -9.21
CA LYS A 62 3.48 13.02 -10.65
C LYS A 62 2.17 13.42 -11.36
N LEU A 63 1.05 12.81 -10.94
CA LEU A 63 -0.27 13.08 -11.53
C LEU A 63 -1.00 14.25 -10.85
N GLY A 64 -0.57 14.68 -9.67
CA GLY A 64 -1.25 15.72 -8.90
C GLY A 64 -2.61 15.29 -8.36
N THR A 65 -2.81 13.98 -8.12
CA THR A 65 -4.07 13.40 -7.63
C THR A 65 -3.79 12.19 -6.74
N GLU A 66 -4.68 11.91 -5.80
CA GLU A 66 -4.65 10.72 -4.97
C GLU A 66 -5.27 9.48 -5.66
N GLN A 67 -5.94 9.68 -6.80
CA GLN A 67 -6.60 8.61 -7.55
C GLN A 67 -5.72 8.15 -8.72
N LEU A 68 -5.49 6.86 -8.80
CA LEU A 68 -4.67 6.24 -9.84
C LEU A 68 -5.51 5.46 -10.87
N PHE A 69 -6.67 6.01 -11.25
CA PHE A 69 -7.51 5.45 -12.31
C PHE A 69 -6.74 5.30 -13.63
N GLY A 70 -7.03 4.25 -14.37
CA GLY A 70 -6.37 3.95 -15.64
C GLY A 70 -4.96 3.39 -15.45
N THR A 71 -4.61 2.91 -14.25
CA THR A 71 -3.30 2.32 -14.00
C THR A 71 -3.37 0.82 -13.74
N THR A 72 -2.32 0.11 -14.17
CA THR A 72 -2.04 -1.28 -13.81
C THR A 72 -0.79 -1.35 -12.95
N PHE A 73 -0.89 -2.08 -11.84
CA PHE A 73 0.25 -2.33 -10.95
C PHE A 73 0.84 -3.71 -11.22
N TYR A 74 2.15 -3.78 -11.38
CA TYR A 74 2.92 -5.02 -11.37
C TYR A 74 3.68 -5.09 -10.05
N VAL A 75 3.29 -6.02 -9.18
CA VAL A 75 3.85 -6.18 -7.84
C VAL A 75 4.54 -7.53 -7.74
N LEU A 76 5.77 -7.59 -7.23
CA LEU A 76 6.52 -8.84 -7.19
C LEU A 76 5.78 -9.94 -6.44
N ALA A 77 5.13 -9.62 -5.33
CA ALA A 77 4.42 -10.59 -4.51
C ALA A 77 3.02 -10.09 -4.14
N HIS A 78 2.12 -11.00 -3.77
CA HIS A 78 0.80 -10.63 -3.24
C HIS A 78 0.94 -9.54 -2.16
N PRO A 79 0.26 -8.39 -2.30
CA PRO A 79 0.39 -7.27 -1.38
C PRO A 79 0.09 -7.65 0.07
N CYS A 80 0.91 -7.16 0.99
CA CYS A 80 0.63 -7.30 2.43
C CYS A 80 -0.61 -6.46 2.82
N PRO A 81 -1.19 -6.64 4.02
CA PRO A 81 -2.40 -5.91 4.42
C PRO A 81 -2.27 -4.38 4.37
N MET A 82 -1.10 -3.82 4.69
CA MET A 82 -0.85 -2.37 4.59
C MET A 82 -0.90 -1.90 3.13
N CYS A 83 -0.21 -2.62 2.24
CA CYS A 83 -0.17 -2.28 0.82
C CYS A 83 -1.52 -2.54 0.14
N LEU A 84 -2.19 -3.64 0.49
CA LEU A 84 -3.54 -3.92 -0.01
C LEU A 84 -4.51 -2.81 0.37
N GLY A 85 -4.49 -2.34 1.62
CA GLY A 85 -5.28 -1.18 2.05
C GLY A 85 -4.98 0.06 1.20
N SER A 86 -3.70 0.37 0.96
CA SER A 86 -3.32 1.52 0.15
C SER A 86 -3.79 1.44 -1.31
N LEU A 87 -3.86 0.23 -1.89
CA LEU A 87 -4.41 0.01 -3.23
C LEU A 87 -5.90 0.34 -3.31
N TYR A 88 -6.68 -0.03 -2.29
CA TYR A 88 -8.09 0.39 -2.20
C TYR A 88 -8.26 1.91 -2.08
N TYR A 89 -7.32 2.60 -1.40
CA TYR A 89 -7.36 4.07 -1.30
C TYR A 89 -7.05 4.77 -2.62
N CYS A 90 -6.08 4.27 -3.40
CA CYS A 90 -5.66 4.93 -4.63
C CYS A 90 -6.39 4.45 -5.90
N SER A 91 -7.22 3.41 -5.81
CA SER A 91 -8.14 2.95 -6.86
C SER A 91 -7.48 2.70 -8.24
N PRO A 92 -6.50 1.80 -8.37
CA PRO A 92 -6.00 1.36 -9.68
C PRO A 92 -7.07 0.53 -10.42
N ASP A 93 -6.94 0.40 -11.73
CA ASP A 93 -7.82 -0.47 -12.51
C ASP A 93 -7.50 -1.95 -12.30
N GLU A 94 -6.21 -2.28 -12.11
CA GLU A 94 -5.78 -3.67 -11.95
C GLU A 94 -4.48 -3.78 -11.13
N VAL A 95 -4.35 -4.89 -10.40
CA VAL A 95 -3.12 -5.28 -9.71
C VAL A 95 -2.72 -6.69 -10.13
N ILE A 96 -1.55 -6.82 -10.73
CA ILE A 96 -0.94 -8.07 -11.16
C ILE A 96 0.20 -8.39 -10.19
N PHE A 97 0.08 -9.44 -9.39
CA PHE A 97 1.15 -9.92 -8.53
C PHE A 97 1.79 -11.19 -9.10
N LEU A 98 3.10 -11.30 -8.99
CA LEU A 98 3.89 -12.30 -9.72
C LEU A 98 4.14 -13.58 -8.93
N THR A 99 4.03 -13.54 -7.60
CA THR A 99 4.13 -14.72 -6.74
C THR A 99 3.21 -14.61 -5.54
N THR A 100 2.81 -15.74 -4.99
CA THR A 100 1.99 -15.83 -3.79
C THR A 100 2.85 -15.97 -2.55
N ARG A 101 2.26 -15.72 -1.38
CA ARG A 101 2.95 -15.78 -0.11
C ARG A 101 3.43 -17.20 0.22
N ASP A 102 2.59 -18.19 0.06
CA ASP A 102 2.91 -19.61 0.30
C ASP A 102 4.13 -20.11 -0.51
N ILE A 103 4.39 -19.45 -1.66
CA ILE A 103 5.57 -19.74 -2.48
C ILE A 103 6.81 -19.05 -1.91
N TYR A 104 6.75 -17.74 -1.61
CA TYR A 104 7.96 -17.01 -1.22
C TYR A 104 8.32 -17.13 0.27
N GLU A 105 7.38 -17.49 1.17
CA GLU A 105 7.64 -17.58 2.60
C GLU A 105 8.68 -18.67 2.99
N GLN A 106 8.96 -19.59 2.09
CA GLN A 106 10.06 -20.56 2.23
C GLN A 106 11.45 -19.88 2.21
N TYR A 107 11.54 -18.68 1.68
CA TYR A 107 12.80 -17.95 1.47
C TYR A 107 12.85 -16.62 2.21
N TYR A 108 11.71 -16.05 2.53
CA TYR A 108 11.60 -14.73 3.17
C TYR A 108 10.42 -14.70 4.13
N VAL A 109 10.70 -14.33 5.39
CA VAL A 109 9.70 -14.13 6.44
C VAL A 109 9.82 -12.69 6.97
N ASP A 110 8.68 -12.02 7.11
CA ASP A 110 8.59 -10.68 7.67
C ASP A 110 7.72 -10.70 8.93
N ASP A 111 8.32 -11.15 10.04
CA ASP A 111 7.66 -11.21 11.35
C ASP A 111 8.06 -10.01 12.23
N ARG A 112 7.08 -9.45 12.92
CA ARG A 112 7.26 -8.31 13.80
C ARG A 112 6.47 -8.54 15.10
N LYS A 113 6.78 -7.77 16.13
CA LYS A 113 6.18 -7.92 17.47
C LYS A 113 4.65 -8.07 17.46
N TYR A 114 3.94 -7.30 16.64
CA TYR A 114 2.47 -7.29 16.54
C TYR A 114 1.96 -7.76 15.17
N PHE A 115 2.86 -8.05 14.25
CA PHE A 115 2.56 -8.43 12.88
C PHE A 115 3.08 -9.82 12.58
N GLU A 116 2.16 -10.73 12.40
CA GLU A 116 2.40 -12.07 11.89
C GLU A 116 1.51 -12.23 10.66
N LEU A 117 2.13 -12.30 9.50
CA LEU A 117 1.41 -12.21 8.23
C LEU A 117 0.37 -13.33 8.07
N ALA A 118 0.63 -14.51 8.66
CA ALA A 118 -0.28 -15.67 8.64
C ALA A 118 -1.63 -15.38 9.28
N THR A 119 -1.64 -14.61 10.38
CA THR A 119 -2.81 -14.39 11.22
C THR A 119 -3.29 -12.94 11.24
N PHE A 120 -2.74 -12.10 10.35
CA PHE A 120 -2.96 -10.64 10.42
C PHE A 120 -4.42 -10.25 10.18
N TYR A 121 -5.10 -10.92 9.27
CA TYR A 121 -6.52 -10.64 9.02
C TYR A 121 -7.41 -11.07 10.19
N ASP A 122 -7.08 -12.16 10.87
CA ASP A 122 -7.76 -12.57 12.09
C ASP A 122 -7.56 -11.54 13.20
N GLU A 123 -6.36 -10.98 13.31
CA GLU A 123 -6.04 -9.91 14.25
C GLU A 123 -6.84 -8.64 13.94
N PHE A 124 -7.00 -8.28 12.67
CA PHE A 124 -7.81 -7.13 12.25
C PHE A 124 -9.31 -7.32 12.49
N ALA A 125 -9.80 -8.55 12.39
CA ALA A 125 -11.21 -8.87 12.63
C ALA A 125 -11.62 -8.73 14.11
N LYS A 126 -10.65 -8.76 15.05
CA LYS A 126 -10.92 -8.59 16.47
C LYS A 126 -11.39 -7.18 16.82
N ALA A 127 -12.22 -7.05 17.86
CA ALA A 127 -12.45 -5.77 18.49
C ALA A 127 -11.11 -5.16 18.93
N TRP A 128 -11.00 -3.83 18.92
CA TRP A 128 -9.72 -3.17 19.19
C TRP A 128 -9.15 -3.48 20.58
N GLN A 129 -10.03 -3.76 21.57
CA GLN A 129 -9.66 -4.14 22.93
C GLN A 129 -8.96 -5.49 23.01
N ASP A 130 -9.27 -6.40 22.06
CA ASP A 130 -8.80 -7.81 22.05
C ASP A 130 -7.58 -8.02 21.15
N ARG A 131 -7.09 -6.95 20.53
CA ARG A 131 -5.90 -7.01 19.66
C ARG A 131 -4.61 -7.12 20.44
N ARG A 132 -3.63 -7.79 19.88
CA ARG A 132 -2.27 -7.89 20.45
C ARG A 132 -1.59 -6.52 20.58
N LEU A 133 -1.85 -5.61 19.64
CA LEU A 133 -1.43 -4.22 19.76
C LEU A 133 -2.27 -3.54 20.84
N PRO A 134 -1.69 -3.13 21.98
CA PRO A 134 -2.44 -2.46 23.03
C PRO A 134 -3.00 -1.12 22.54
N MET A 135 -4.30 -0.96 22.64
CA MET A 135 -4.99 0.26 22.26
C MET A 135 -5.88 0.72 23.43
N ARG A 136 -6.02 2.03 23.59
CA ARG A 136 -6.87 2.61 24.61
C ARG A 136 -7.67 3.77 24.04
N TYR A 137 -8.98 3.74 24.23
CA TYR A 137 -9.84 4.87 23.93
C TYR A 137 -9.67 5.96 25.00
N GLY A 138 -9.16 7.12 24.60
CA GLY A 138 -8.97 8.29 25.46
C GLY A 138 -9.82 9.47 24.97
N PRO A 139 -11.13 9.51 25.30
CA PRO A 139 -12.03 10.50 24.72
C PRO A 139 -11.63 11.94 25.04
N ARG A 140 -11.78 12.80 24.06
CA ARG A 140 -11.70 14.26 24.20
C ARG A 140 -12.85 14.86 23.38
N PRO A 141 -13.86 15.46 24.01
CA PRO A 141 -15.01 16.05 23.30
C PRO A 141 -14.57 17.07 22.23
N SER A 142 -13.52 17.82 22.48
CA SER A 142 -12.93 18.78 21.53
C SER A 142 -12.38 18.15 20.25
N ALA A 143 -12.07 16.85 20.25
CA ALA A 143 -11.59 16.16 19.05
C ALA A 143 -12.63 16.17 17.92
N VAL A 144 -13.91 16.11 18.26
CA VAL A 144 -15.01 16.19 17.27
C VAL A 144 -15.07 17.58 16.61
N ASN A 145 -14.64 18.64 17.31
CA ASN A 145 -14.68 20.00 16.77
C ASN A 145 -13.77 20.16 15.54
N VAL A 146 -12.72 19.36 15.41
CA VAL A 146 -11.85 19.35 14.21
C VAL A 146 -12.66 18.94 12.96
N TYR A 147 -13.52 17.93 13.09
CA TYR A 147 -14.38 17.48 11.99
C TYR A 147 -15.50 18.47 11.67
N ARG A 148 -16.05 19.15 12.67
CA ARG A 148 -17.02 20.24 12.48
C ARG A 148 -16.38 21.41 11.73
N PHE A 149 -15.19 21.83 12.16
CA PHE A 149 -14.42 22.88 11.51
C PHE A 149 -14.08 22.53 10.06
N TRP A 150 -13.66 21.29 9.80
CA TRP A 150 -13.46 20.82 8.43
C TRP A 150 -14.74 20.92 7.58
N GLN A 151 -15.86 20.49 8.15
CA GLN A 151 -17.17 20.58 7.47
C GLN A 151 -17.57 22.03 7.15
N GLU A 152 -17.35 22.93 8.09
CA GLU A 152 -17.62 24.37 7.91
C GLU A 152 -16.79 24.94 6.76
N LEU A 153 -15.48 24.66 6.71
CA LEU A 153 -14.58 25.13 5.67
C LEU A 153 -14.89 24.54 4.28
N ASN A 154 -15.37 23.32 4.22
CA ASN A 154 -15.58 22.60 2.97
C ASN A 154 -17.07 22.61 2.50
N GLY A 155 -17.93 23.39 3.15
CA GLY A 155 -19.32 23.62 2.72
C GLY A 155 -20.17 22.36 2.61
N GLY A 156 -19.95 21.37 3.48
CA GLY A 156 -20.70 20.12 3.48
C GLY A 156 -20.45 19.23 2.26
N LYS A 157 -19.35 19.43 1.52
CA LYS A 157 -18.92 18.46 0.50
C LYS A 157 -18.61 17.14 1.18
N ARG A 158 -19.60 16.23 1.22
CA ARG A 158 -19.33 14.80 1.37
C ARG A 158 -18.32 14.45 0.29
N ALA A 159 -17.24 13.76 0.67
CA ALA A 159 -16.45 13.04 -0.32
C ALA A 159 -17.47 12.27 -1.18
N ALA A 160 -17.52 12.58 -2.47
CA ALA A 160 -18.46 11.94 -3.37
C ALA A 160 -18.19 10.43 -3.26
N ALA A 161 -19.18 9.68 -2.84
CA ALA A 161 -19.12 8.24 -2.94
C ALA A 161 -18.86 7.93 -4.43
N PRO A 162 -17.90 7.05 -4.76
CA PRO A 162 -17.75 6.64 -6.14
C PRO A 162 -19.10 6.09 -6.59
N ASN A 163 -19.62 6.62 -7.72
CA ASN A 163 -20.82 6.11 -8.34
C ASN A 163 -20.67 4.60 -8.48
N SER A 164 -21.59 3.86 -7.86
CA SER A 164 -21.86 2.48 -8.24
C SER A 164 -22.30 2.54 -9.70
N ALA A 165 -21.36 2.29 -10.62
CA ALA A 165 -21.73 1.99 -12.00
C ALA A 165 -22.37 0.61 -11.97
N ASP A 166 -23.63 0.58 -12.42
CA ASP A 166 -24.41 -0.61 -12.74
C ASP A 166 -23.69 -1.54 -13.71
#